data_2292117128da1bdb585cffd0f8418da2
#
_entry.id   2292117128da1bdb585cffd0f8418da2
#
_cell.length_a   1.000
_cell.length_b   1.000
_cell.length_c   1.000
_cell.angle_alpha   90.00
_cell.angle_beta   90.00
_cell.angle_gamma   90.00
#
_symmetry.space_group_name_H-M   'P 1'
#
loop_
_entity.id
_entity.type
_entity.pdbx_description
1 polymer ?
#
loop_
_entity_poly.entity_id
_entity_poly.type
_entity_poly.pdbx_seq_one_letter_code
_entity_poly.pdbx_strand_id
1 'polypeptide(L)'
;MTKQKKAEEYEHLIGELTQDLQRTRADFENYRKRMESEKQAARQAGETKAILKLLAVIDTIERAVANVPADLANNPWAKGIAGIDKQLAKQLEALGVKKIPAAPGTVFNPEL
;
A
#
# COMPACT_ATOMS: atom_id res chain seq x y z
N MET A 1 -21.19 41.05 43.28
CA MET A 1 -21.30 40.92 41.83
C MET A 1 -22.75 40.98 41.39
N THR A 2 -23.05 41.77 40.41
CA THR A 2 -24.37 41.88 39.82
C THR A 2 -24.62 40.69 38.90
N LYS A 3 -25.91 40.37 38.67
CA LYS A 3 -26.27 39.33 37.70
C LYS A 3 -25.73 39.61 36.29
N GLN A 4 -25.71 40.89 35.91
CA GLN A 4 -25.18 41.34 34.63
C GLN A 4 -23.70 41.02 34.47
N LYS A 5 -22.93 41.23 35.52
CA LYS A 5 -21.49 40.96 35.49
C LYS A 5 -21.21 39.46 35.35
N LYS A 6 -21.99 38.62 36.03
CA LYS A 6 -21.87 37.18 35.90
C LYS A 6 -22.27 36.70 34.48
N ALA A 7 -23.31 37.30 33.91
CA ALA A 7 -23.71 37.00 32.54
C ALA A 7 -22.61 37.33 31.54
N GLU A 8 -21.93 38.45 31.71
CA GLU A 8 -20.81 38.85 30.87
C GLU A 8 -19.63 37.88 30.98
N GLU A 9 -19.36 37.42 32.22
CA GLU A 9 -18.31 36.41 32.44
C GLU A 9 -18.64 35.07 31.75
N TYR A 10 -19.91 34.64 31.82
CA TYR A 10 -20.36 33.44 31.16
C TYR A 10 -20.29 33.58 29.62
N GLU A 11 -20.68 34.73 29.10
CA GLU A 11 -20.58 34.99 27.66
C GLU A 11 -19.15 34.94 27.18
N HIS A 12 -18.23 35.53 27.96
CA HIS A 12 -16.80 35.50 27.65
C HIS A 12 -16.29 34.05 27.64
N LEU A 13 -16.67 33.26 28.65
CA LEU A 13 -16.26 31.87 28.76
C LEU A 13 -16.82 31.03 27.60
N ILE A 14 -18.07 31.25 27.23
CA ILE A 14 -18.71 30.58 26.09
C ILE A 14 -17.92 30.93 24.81
N GLY A 15 -17.55 32.20 24.65
CA GLY A 15 -16.74 32.62 23.49
C GLY A 15 -15.40 31.92 23.41
N GLU A 16 -14.69 31.82 24.53
CA GLU A 16 -13.41 31.10 24.59
C GLU A 16 -13.59 29.61 24.27
N LEU A 17 -14.59 28.98 24.88
CA LEU A 17 -14.85 27.55 24.65
C LEU A 17 -15.25 27.29 23.21
N THR A 18 -16.01 28.19 22.60
CA THR A 18 -16.41 28.07 21.20
C THR A 18 -15.18 28.14 20.29
N GLN A 19 -14.27 29.09 20.54
CA GLN A 19 -13.01 29.20 19.79
C GLN A 19 -12.16 27.95 19.95
N ASP A 20 -12.02 27.47 21.18
CA ASP A 20 -11.24 26.27 21.47
C ASP A 20 -11.82 25.04 20.77
N LEU A 21 -13.15 24.95 20.77
CA LEU A 21 -13.84 23.85 20.08
C LEU A 21 -13.64 23.91 18.57
N GLN A 22 -13.73 25.10 17.99
CA GLN A 22 -13.51 25.29 16.56
C GLN A 22 -12.06 24.93 16.18
N ARG A 23 -11.10 25.31 16.99
CA ARG A 23 -9.68 24.96 16.78
C ARG A 23 -9.47 23.46 16.88
N THR A 24 -9.99 22.84 17.93
CA THR A 24 -9.88 21.40 18.15
C THR A 24 -10.49 20.65 16.98
N ARG A 25 -11.63 21.10 16.49
CA ARG A 25 -12.29 20.49 15.35
C ARG A 25 -11.47 20.61 14.08
N ALA A 26 -10.86 21.78 13.84
CA ALA A 26 -9.98 21.98 12.70
C ALA A 26 -8.72 21.11 12.81
N ASP A 27 -8.13 21.03 13.99
CA ASP A 27 -6.97 20.19 14.25
C ASP A 27 -7.30 18.72 14.05
N PHE A 28 -8.47 18.29 14.48
CA PHE A 28 -8.93 16.92 14.30
C PHE A 28 -9.13 16.58 12.82
N GLU A 29 -9.74 17.48 12.05
CA GLU A 29 -9.91 17.28 10.61
C GLU A 29 -8.57 17.17 9.88
N ASN A 30 -7.61 18.03 10.24
CA ASN A 30 -6.26 17.96 9.68
C ASN A 30 -5.56 16.66 10.07
N TYR A 31 -5.69 16.25 11.32
CA TYR A 31 -5.15 14.99 11.82
C TYR A 31 -5.74 13.81 11.04
N ARG A 32 -7.05 13.81 10.85
CA ARG A 32 -7.74 12.74 10.13
C ARG A 32 -7.25 12.60 8.70
N LYS A 33 -7.09 13.73 7.99
CA LYS A 33 -6.57 13.74 6.62
C LYS A 33 -5.13 13.22 6.57
N ARG A 34 -4.30 13.64 7.52
CA ARG A 34 -2.91 13.19 7.61
C ARG A 34 -2.84 11.69 7.88
N MET A 35 -3.67 11.20 8.81
CA MET A 35 -3.72 9.78 9.15
C MET A 35 -4.17 8.93 7.98
N GLU A 36 -5.14 9.39 7.21
CA GLU A 36 -5.59 8.68 6.01
C GLU A 36 -4.46 8.56 4.98
N SER A 37 -3.74 9.65 4.75
CA SER A 37 -2.59 9.65 3.85
C SER A 37 -1.47 8.73 4.34
N GLU A 38 -1.14 8.79 5.63
CA GLU A 38 -0.11 7.94 6.23
C GLU A 38 -0.50 6.46 6.18
N LYS A 39 -1.77 6.17 6.38
CA LYS A 39 -2.30 4.81 6.30
C LYS A 39 -2.11 4.23 4.90
N GLN A 40 -2.41 5.00 3.86
CA GLN A 40 -2.20 4.57 2.48
C GLN A 40 -0.73 4.37 2.17
N ALA A 41 0.12 5.30 2.60
CA ALA A 41 1.57 5.20 2.42
C ALA A 41 2.13 3.96 3.12
N ALA A 42 1.66 3.68 4.34
CA ALA A 42 2.09 2.49 5.09
C ALA A 42 1.65 1.20 4.40
N ARG A 43 0.43 1.18 3.83
CA ARG A 43 -0.07 0.03 3.07
C ARG A 43 0.80 -0.23 1.84
N GLN A 44 1.10 0.80 1.07
CA GLN A 44 1.95 0.68 -0.12
C GLN A 44 3.36 0.22 0.25
N ALA A 45 3.93 0.78 1.32
CA ALA A 45 5.25 0.39 1.79
C ALA A 45 5.27 -1.08 2.22
N GLY A 46 4.20 -1.55 2.88
CA GLY A 46 4.05 -2.94 3.28
C GLY A 46 3.95 -3.88 2.09
N GLU A 47 3.16 -3.53 1.08
CA GLU A 47 3.03 -4.31 -0.15
C GLU A 47 4.37 -4.41 -0.88
N THR A 48 5.06 -3.29 -1.04
CA THR A 48 6.38 -3.25 -1.67
C THR A 48 7.39 -4.11 -0.91
N LYS A 49 7.40 -4.01 0.40
CA LYS A 49 8.30 -4.80 1.24
C LYS A 49 8.03 -6.30 1.11
N ALA A 50 6.76 -6.69 1.09
CA ALA A 50 6.37 -8.08 0.93
C ALA A 50 6.80 -8.63 -0.43
N ILE A 51 6.59 -7.86 -1.50
CA ILE A 51 6.98 -8.24 -2.85
C ILE A 51 8.49 -8.39 -2.94
N LEU A 52 9.25 -7.45 -2.37
CA LEU A 52 10.72 -7.51 -2.37
C LEU A 52 11.24 -8.77 -1.67
N LYS A 53 10.59 -9.19 -0.60
CA LYS A 53 10.96 -10.43 0.09
C LYS A 53 10.68 -11.67 -0.72
N LEU A 54 9.70 -11.62 -1.62
CA LEU A 54 9.31 -12.75 -2.45
C LEU A 54 10.05 -12.80 -3.79
N LEU A 55 10.79 -11.76 -4.14
CA LEU A 55 11.46 -11.69 -5.45
C LEU A 55 12.38 -12.88 -5.72
N ALA A 56 13.11 -13.35 -4.72
CA ALA A 56 13.99 -14.50 -4.89
C ALA A 56 13.21 -15.76 -5.27
N VAL A 57 12.03 -15.95 -4.67
CA VAL A 57 11.15 -17.09 -4.98
C VAL A 57 10.59 -16.95 -6.40
N ILE A 58 10.16 -15.75 -6.75
CA ILE A 58 9.62 -15.44 -8.08
C ILE A 58 10.66 -15.71 -9.16
N ASP A 59 11.89 -15.27 -8.96
CA ASP A 59 13.00 -15.53 -9.88
C ASP A 59 13.27 -17.02 -10.03
N THR A 60 13.22 -17.78 -8.96
CA THR A 60 13.42 -19.21 -8.98
C THR A 60 12.32 -19.91 -9.80
N ILE A 61 11.07 -19.49 -9.63
CA ILE A 61 9.95 -20.04 -10.41
C ILE A 61 10.12 -19.73 -11.89
N GLU A 62 10.43 -18.49 -12.22
CA GLU A 62 10.65 -18.08 -13.61
C GLU A 62 11.79 -18.87 -14.26
N ARG A 63 12.88 -19.06 -13.52
CA ARG A 63 14.02 -19.82 -14.00
C ARG A 63 13.67 -21.29 -14.25
N ALA A 64 12.90 -21.87 -13.35
CA ALA A 64 12.42 -23.25 -13.50
C ALA A 64 11.57 -23.40 -14.76
N VAL A 65 10.64 -22.46 -15.00
CA VAL A 65 9.77 -22.48 -16.17
C VAL A 65 10.56 -22.27 -17.46
N ALA A 66 11.55 -21.37 -17.43
CA ALA A 66 12.38 -21.08 -18.60
C ALA A 66 13.28 -22.25 -19.00
N ASN A 67 13.62 -23.15 -18.06
CA ASN A 67 14.54 -24.25 -18.28
C ASN A 67 13.87 -25.62 -18.35
N VAL A 68 12.57 -25.66 -18.65
CA VAL A 68 11.88 -26.93 -18.84
C VAL A 68 12.46 -27.67 -20.04
N PRO A 69 12.92 -28.93 -19.89
CA PRO A 69 13.42 -29.72 -21.01
C PRO A 69 12.35 -29.90 -22.09
N ALA A 70 12.78 -29.92 -23.36
CA ALA A 70 11.86 -30.02 -24.48
C ALA A 70 10.98 -31.27 -24.45
N ASP A 71 11.54 -32.37 -23.96
CA ASP A 71 10.80 -33.65 -23.81
C ASP A 71 9.75 -33.62 -22.72
N LEU A 72 9.81 -32.65 -21.79
CA LEU A 72 8.83 -32.48 -20.72
C LEU A 72 7.88 -31.32 -20.98
N ALA A 73 8.03 -30.60 -22.08
CA ALA A 73 7.21 -29.39 -22.35
C ALA A 73 5.71 -29.70 -22.42
N ASN A 74 5.33 -30.90 -22.82
CA ASN A 74 3.94 -31.33 -22.89
C ASN A 74 3.48 -32.16 -21.69
N ASN A 75 4.35 -32.35 -20.72
CA ASN A 75 4.02 -33.07 -19.49
C ASN A 75 3.01 -32.25 -18.68
N PRO A 76 1.91 -32.88 -18.19
CA PRO A 76 0.91 -32.16 -17.40
C PRO A 76 1.46 -31.47 -16.17
N TRP A 77 2.47 -32.03 -15.50
CA TRP A 77 3.11 -31.45 -14.36
C TRP A 77 3.85 -30.15 -14.75
N ALA A 78 4.61 -30.19 -15.83
CA ALA A 78 5.33 -29.02 -16.34
C ALA A 78 4.38 -27.91 -16.78
N LYS A 79 3.27 -28.26 -17.40
CA LYS A 79 2.22 -27.28 -17.77
C LYS A 79 1.60 -26.65 -16.53
N GLY A 80 1.41 -27.39 -15.46
CA GLY A 80 0.92 -26.89 -14.19
C GLY A 80 1.87 -25.86 -13.58
N ILE A 81 3.16 -26.14 -13.62
CA ILE A 81 4.18 -25.20 -13.13
C ILE A 81 4.21 -23.90 -13.96
N ALA A 82 4.11 -24.02 -15.29
CA ALA A 82 4.01 -22.87 -16.17
C ALA A 82 2.76 -22.02 -15.86
N GLY A 83 1.65 -22.70 -15.51
CA GLY A 83 0.43 -22.03 -15.08
C GLY A 83 0.60 -21.23 -13.79
N ILE A 84 1.39 -21.74 -12.85
CA ILE A 84 1.72 -21.02 -11.61
C ILE A 84 2.45 -19.73 -11.94
N ASP A 85 3.44 -19.78 -12.84
CA ASP A 85 4.20 -18.60 -13.26
C ASP A 85 3.28 -17.54 -13.88
N LYS A 86 2.39 -17.94 -14.76
CA LYS A 86 1.42 -17.04 -15.38
C LYS A 86 0.48 -16.41 -14.36
N GLN A 87 -0.02 -17.20 -13.43
CA GLN A 87 -0.90 -16.73 -12.37
C GLN A 87 -0.19 -15.73 -11.46
N LEU A 88 1.07 -16.00 -11.13
CA LEU A 88 1.88 -15.14 -10.30
C LEU A 88 2.11 -13.79 -11.00
N ALA A 89 2.47 -13.81 -12.30
CA ALA A 89 2.66 -12.61 -13.09
C ALA A 89 1.38 -11.76 -13.13
N LYS A 90 0.23 -12.40 -13.28
CA LYS A 90 -1.07 -11.72 -13.30
C LYS A 90 -1.36 -11.04 -11.96
N GLN A 91 -1.09 -11.73 -10.85
CA GLN A 91 -1.31 -11.15 -9.52
C GLN A 91 -0.36 -10.01 -9.23
N LEU A 92 0.89 -10.10 -9.65
CA LEU A 92 1.86 -9.01 -9.51
C LEU A 92 1.43 -7.79 -10.31
N GLU A 93 0.91 -7.96 -11.52
CA GLU A 93 0.36 -6.88 -12.32
C GLU A 93 -0.80 -6.19 -11.61
N ALA A 94 -1.67 -6.97 -10.98
CA ALA A 94 -2.79 -6.43 -10.21
C ALA A 94 -2.31 -5.57 -9.02
N LEU A 95 -1.12 -5.86 -8.50
CA LEU A 95 -0.49 -5.08 -7.42
C LEU A 95 0.34 -3.90 -7.95
N GLY A 96 0.39 -3.73 -9.26
CA GLY A 96 1.16 -2.63 -9.87
C GLY A 96 2.60 -2.97 -10.17
N VAL A 97 3.00 -4.23 -10.05
CA VAL A 97 4.36 -4.69 -10.34
C VAL A 97 4.43 -5.20 -11.77
N LYS A 98 5.31 -4.63 -12.56
CA LYS A 98 5.49 -5.03 -13.96
C LYS A 98 6.89 -5.57 -14.18
N LYS A 99 6.97 -6.60 -15.02
CA LYS A 99 8.24 -7.13 -15.46
C LYS A 99 8.84 -6.21 -16.51
N ILE A 100 10.07 -5.79 -16.32
CA ILE A 100 10.77 -4.97 -17.29
C ILE A 100 11.31 -5.90 -18.38
N PRO A 101 10.97 -5.67 -19.66
CA PRO A 101 11.59 -6.43 -20.75
C PRO A 101 13.06 -6.00 -20.90
N ALA A 102 13.97 -6.84 -20.42
CA ALA A 102 15.38 -6.53 -20.40
C ALA A 102 16.19 -7.81 -20.47
N ALA A 103 17.52 -7.66 -20.44
CA ALA A 103 18.47 -8.78 -20.45
C ALA A 103 18.22 -9.74 -19.29
N PRO A 104 18.63 -11.02 -19.43
CA PRO A 104 18.50 -11.99 -18.33
C PRO A 104 19.10 -11.47 -17.03
N GLY A 105 18.43 -11.72 -15.93
CA GLY A 105 18.82 -11.25 -14.62
C GLY A 105 18.14 -9.99 -14.14
N THR A 106 17.31 -9.38 -14.97
CA THR A 106 16.51 -8.22 -14.56
C THR A 106 15.38 -8.66 -13.65
N VAL A 107 15.20 -7.94 -12.54
CA VAL A 107 14.13 -8.21 -11.58
C VAL A 107 12.97 -7.26 -11.79
N PHE A 108 11.83 -7.60 -11.20
CA PHE A 108 10.66 -6.73 -11.21
C PHE A 108 10.95 -5.42 -10.48
N ASN A 109 10.45 -4.32 -11.03
CA ASN A 109 10.55 -3.02 -10.41
C ASN A 109 9.14 -2.44 -10.26
N PRO A 110 8.63 -2.26 -9.03
CA PRO A 110 7.29 -1.77 -8.81
C PRO A 110 7.06 -0.31 -9.22
N GLU A 111 8.14 0.43 -9.47
CA GLU A 111 8.03 1.84 -9.87
C GLU A 111 7.93 2.02 -11.39
N LEU A 112 8.08 0.96 -12.15
CA LEU A 112 8.02 1.00 -13.62
C LEU A 112 6.76 0.30 -14.20
#